data_df633a9f2cd7004538a8cef7b0cc4bfa
#
_entry.id   df633a9f2cd7004538a8cef7b0cc4bfa
#
_cell.length_a   1.000
_cell.length_b   1.000
_cell.length_c   1.000
_cell.angle_alpha   90.00
_cell.angle_beta   90.00
_cell.angle_gamma   90.00
#
_symmetry.space_group_name_H-M   'P 1'
#
loop_
_entity.id
_entity.type
_entity.pdbx_description
1 polymer ?
#
loop_
_entity_poly.entity_id
_entity_poly.type
_entity_poly.pdbx_seq_one_letter_code
_entity_poly.pdbx_strand_id
1 'polypeptide(L)'
;MKTAPVPELIEPVDTAADGGSGRDAIGLGRVKSAGLDARHGTILSLEDINVSFDGFKALTNLSLYIGVGELRCIIGPNGAGKTTMMDVITGKTRPDSGTAYFGDTLDLTRMSEVEIAQSGIGRKFQKPTVFEALNVFENLELAQKTDKSVWASLKAKLKGEQKDRIDEVLATIRLETSRHRPAGLLSHGQKQFLEIGMLLMQDPQLLLLDEPVAGMTDAETEFTAELFKSLARKHSLMVVEHDMGFVDTIADHVTVLHQGQVLAEGSLETVQNDERVIEVYLGR
;
A
#
# COMPACT_ATOMS: atom_id res chain seq x y z
N MET A 1 -42.65 -6.50 -37.02
CA MET A 1 -42.68 -6.45 -35.56
C MET A 1 -42.36 -7.86 -35.06
N LYS A 2 -41.13 -8.07 -34.58
CA LYS A 2 -40.70 -9.32 -33.91
C LYS A 2 -40.40 -8.95 -32.46
N THR A 3 -41.17 -9.50 -31.54
CA THR A 3 -41.04 -9.38 -30.09
C THR A 3 -39.85 -10.18 -29.61
N ALA A 4 -39.01 -9.53 -28.79
CA ALA A 4 -37.88 -10.16 -28.09
C ALA A 4 -38.40 -10.99 -26.89
N PRO A 5 -37.73 -12.11 -26.52
CA PRO A 5 -38.12 -12.92 -25.39
C PRO A 5 -37.68 -12.31 -24.06
N VAL A 6 -38.53 -12.48 -23.04
CA VAL A 6 -38.35 -12.12 -21.64
C VAL A 6 -37.40 -13.13 -20.98
N PRO A 7 -36.43 -12.74 -20.14
CA PRO A 7 -35.62 -13.70 -19.40
C PRO A 7 -36.40 -14.31 -18.21
N GLU A 8 -36.19 -15.60 -18.05
CA GLU A 8 -36.78 -16.49 -17.06
C GLU A 8 -36.28 -16.17 -15.64
N LEU A 9 -37.20 -16.12 -14.69
CA LEU A 9 -36.96 -15.94 -13.25
C LEU A 9 -36.33 -17.21 -12.67
N ILE A 10 -35.16 -17.07 -12.04
CA ILE A 10 -34.50 -18.15 -11.29
C ILE A 10 -35.13 -18.20 -9.88
N GLU A 11 -35.69 -19.38 -9.52
CA GLU A 11 -36.24 -19.65 -8.20
C GLU A 11 -35.17 -19.71 -7.09
N PRO A 12 -35.50 -19.36 -5.84
CA PRO A 12 -34.54 -19.41 -4.73
C PRO A 12 -34.34 -20.83 -4.22
N VAL A 13 -33.06 -21.20 -4.00
CA VAL A 13 -32.65 -22.46 -3.40
C VAL A 13 -32.83 -22.41 -1.88
N ASP A 14 -33.58 -23.38 -1.33
CA ASP A 14 -33.81 -23.61 0.09
C ASP A 14 -32.51 -23.78 0.89
N THR A 15 -32.38 -23.02 1.97
CA THR A 15 -31.36 -23.22 2.99
C THR A 15 -31.91 -24.07 4.13
N ALA A 16 -31.45 -25.31 4.23
CA ALA A 16 -31.67 -26.16 5.41
C ALA A 16 -30.80 -25.64 6.59
N ALA A 17 -31.47 -25.47 7.72
CA ALA A 17 -30.90 -25.11 9.01
C ALA A 17 -30.06 -26.27 9.59
N ASP A 18 -28.90 -25.95 10.16
CA ASP A 18 -28.31 -26.78 11.20
C ASP A 18 -27.93 -25.90 12.41
N GLY A 19 -28.43 -26.30 13.56
CA GLY A 19 -28.32 -25.58 14.81
C GLY A 19 -27.06 -25.95 15.57
N GLY A 20 -26.36 -24.94 16.10
CA GLY A 20 -25.23 -25.09 16.99
C GLY A 20 -25.09 -23.87 17.91
N SER A 21 -25.62 -23.98 19.12
CA SER A 21 -25.51 -23.02 20.22
C SER A 21 -24.04 -22.87 20.66
N GLY A 22 -23.51 -21.65 20.61
CA GLY A 22 -22.26 -21.27 21.23
C GLY A 22 -22.18 -19.75 21.35
N ARG A 23 -22.30 -19.25 22.59
CA ARG A 23 -22.19 -17.83 22.94
C ARG A 23 -20.75 -17.38 22.75
N ASP A 24 -20.46 -16.60 21.73
CA ASP A 24 -19.19 -15.87 21.61
C ASP A 24 -19.43 -14.39 21.89
N ALA A 25 -18.97 -13.99 23.07
CA ALA A 25 -18.81 -12.61 23.45
C ALA A 25 -17.60 -12.03 22.71
N ILE A 26 -17.74 -10.77 22.24
CA ILE A 26 -16.77 -9.93 21.50
C ILE A 26 -16.74 -10.24 20.00
N GLY A 27 -17.61 -9.51 19.28
CA GLY A 27 -17.70 -9.55 17.81
C GLY A 27 -16.49 -8.96 17.10
N LEU A 28 -15.43 -9.73 16.96
CA LEU A 28 -14.45 -9.58 15.91
C LEU A 28 -14.86 -10.54 14.80
N GLY A 29 -15.74 -10.07 13.93
CA GLY A 29 -16.10 -10.80 12.72
C GLY A 29 -14.84 -11.17 11.95
N ARG A 30 -14.58 -12.48 11.80
CA ARG A 30 -13.60 -13.00 10.85
C ARG A 30 -14.02 -12.54 9.46
N VAL A 31 -13.42 -11.46 8.96
CA VAL A 31 -13.39 -11.20 7.53
C VAL A 31 -12.53 -12.33 6.95
N LYS A 32 -13.17 -13.38 6.42
CA LYS A 32 -12.47 -14.29 5.50
C LYS A 32 -11.92 -13.38 4.42
N SER A 33 -10.62 -13.38 4.19
CA SER A 33 -10.00 -12.77 3.03
C SER A 33 -10.62 -13.42 1.79
N ALA A 34 -11.72 -12.85 1.30
CA ALA A 34 -12.11 -13.04 -0.08
C ALA A 34 -10.88 -12.61 -0.87
N GLY A 35 -10.31 -13.48 -1.70
CA GLY A 35 -9.15 -13.13 -2.51
C GLY A 35 -9.46 -11.83 -3.24
N LEU A 36 -8.48 -10.91 -3.26
CA LEU A 36 -8.63 -9.64 -3.95
C LEU A 36 -9.03 -9.91 -5.39
N ASP A 37 -10.17 -9.38 -5.81
CA ASP A 37 -10.62 -9.44 -7.19
C ASP A 37 -10.07 -8.23 -7.94
N ALA A 38 -9.13 -8.44 -8.81
CA ALA A 38 -8.53 -7.42 -9.68
C ALA A 38 -8.54 -7.88 -11.14
N ARG A 39 -9.59 -8.59 -11.56
CA ARG A 39 -9.74 -9.14 -12.91
C ARG A 39 -9.73 -8.07 -14.00
N HIS A 40 -10.12 -6.85 -13.67
CA HIS A 40 -10.09 -5.71 -14.60
C HIS A 40 -8.73 -5.03 -14.69
N GLY A 41 -7.70 -5.56 -14.01
CA GLY A 41 -6.33 -5.06 -14.10
C GLY A 41 -6.03 -3.81 -13.24
N THR A 42 -7.01 -3.30 -12.48
CA THR A 42 -6.84 -2.17 -11.56
C THR A 42 -6.70 -2.67 -10.12
N ILE A 43 -5.65 -2.25 -9.42
CA ILE A 43 -5.43 -2.59 -8.00
C ILE A 43 -6.02 -1.54 -7.07
N LEU A 44 -6.01 -0.28 -7.46
CA LEU A 44 -6.55 0.84 -6.69
C LEU A 44 -7.29 1.79 -7.62
N SER A 45 -8.52 2.17 -7.25
CA SER A 45 -9.25 3.25 -7.88
C SER A 45 -9.72 4.27 -6.84
N LEU A 46 -9.45 5.54 -7.11
CA LEU A 46 -9.97 6.70 -6.41
C LEU A 46 -10.80 7.48 -7.41
N GLU A 47 -12.04 7.84 -7.07
CA GLU A 47 -12.94 8.58 -7.97
C GLU A 47 -13.58 9.74 -7.21
N ASP A 48 -13.37 10.95 -7.74
CA ASP A 48 -13.95 12.21 -7.25
C ASP A 48 -13.76 12.42 -5.73
N ILE A 49 -12.60 12.02 -5.20
CA ILE A 49 -12.28 12.14 -3.78
C ILE A 49 -12.17 13.61 -3.40
N ASN A 50 -12.95 14.00 -2.40
CA ASN A 50 -12.88 15.31 -1.78
C ASN A 50 -12.57 15.17 -0.29
N VAL A 51 -11.64 15.98 0.22
CA VAL A 51 -11.28 16.05 1.63
C VAL A 51 -11.07 17.51 2.03
N SER A 52 -11.71 17.91 3.13
CA SER A 52 -11.55 19.25 3.70
C SER A 52 -11.19 19.16 5.18
N PHE A 53 -10.30 20.04 5.65
CA PHE A 53 -9.94 20.21 7.05
C PHE A 53 -10.21 21.65 7.45
N ASP A 54 -11.13 21.90 8.36
CA ASP A 54 -11.48 23.24 8.86
C ASP A 54 -11.70 24.28 7.74
N GLY A 55 -12.34 23.85 6.64
CA GLY A 55 -12.62 24.69 5.46
C GLY A 55 -11.48 24.78 4.44
N PHE A 56 -10.30 24.22 4.73
CA PHE A 56 -9.23 24.06 3.75
C PHE A 56 -9.44 22.80 2.94
N LYS A 57 -9.53 22.92 1.61
CA LYS A 57 -9.66 21.79 0.69
C LYS A 57 -8.30 21.16 0.46
N ALA A 58 -8.08 19.98 1.04
CA ALA A 58 -6.85 19.22 0.87
C ALA A 58 -6.85 18.34 -0.39
N LEU A 59 -8.03 17.79 -0.74
CA LEU A 59 -8.27 17.09 -2.02
C LEU A 59 -9.55 17.64 -2.64
N THR A 60 -9.56 17.76 -3.96
CA THR A 60 -10.70 18.30 -4.73
C THR A 60 -10.88 17.48 -6.00
N ASN A 61 -11.95 16.69 -6.06
CA ASN A 61 -12.29 15.81 -7.20
C ASN A 61 -11.09 14.98 -7.68
N LEU A 62 -10.30 14.45 -6.73
CA LEU A 62 -9.12 13.66 -7.07
C LEU A 62 -9.56 12.29 -7.59
N SER A 63 -9.18 11.98 -8.83
CA SER A 63 -9.36 10.67 -9.44
C SER A 63 -8.00 10.10 -9.84
N LEU A 64 -7.73 8.84 -9.47
CA LEU A 64 -6.46 8.14 -9.70
C LEU A 64 -6.71 6.64 -9.83
N TYR A 65 -6.08 6.01 -10.82
CA TYR A 65 -6.16 4.57 -11.06
C TYR A 65 -4.75 3.98 -11.12
N ILE A 66 -4.50 2.92 -10.37
CA ILE A 66 -3.22 2.19 -10.37
C ILE A 66 -3.47 0.77 -10.86
N GLY A 67 -2.66 0.31 -11.81
CA GLY A 67 -2.72 -1.03 -12.37
C GLY A 67 -2.09 -2.10 -11.47
N VAL A 68 -2.48 -3.34 -11.67
CA VAL A 68 -1.83 -4.49 -11.02
C VAL A 68 -0.38 -4.59 -11.48
N GLY A 69 0.56 -4.68 -10.53
CA GLY A 69 2.00 -4.77 -10.80
C GLY A 69 2.64 -3.47 -11.30
N GLU A 70 1.90 -2.36 -11.31
CA GLU A 70 2.40 -1.05 -11.73
C GLU A 70 3.26 -0.41 -10.62
N LEU A 71 4.34 0.27 -11.03
CA LEU A 71 5.11 1.17 -10.18
C LEU A 71 4.76 2.62 -10.55
N ARG A 72 3.87 3.20 -9.75
CA ARG A 72 3.39 4.58 -9.89
C ARG A 72 4.17 5.52 -8.98
N CYS A 73 4.79 6.54 -9.54
CA CYS A 73 5.36 7.65 -8.77
C CYS A 73 4.38 8.81 -8.68
N ILE A 74 4.20 9.32 -7.46
CA ILE A 74 3.38 10.50 -7.18
C ILE A 74 4.32 11.64 -6.81
N ILE A 75 4.31 12.70 -7.61
CA ILE A 75 5.12 13.90 -7.39
C ILE A 75 4.22 15.12 -7.21
N GLY A 76 4.78 16.21 -6.75
CA GLY A 76 4.07 17.48 -6.56
C GLY A 76 4.66 18.30 -5.42
N PRO A 77 4.38 19.60 -5.37
CA PRO A 77 4.89 20.49 -4.32
C PRO A 77 4.36 20.11 -2.93
N ASN A 78 4.97 20.69 -1.90
CA ASN A 78 4.47 20.57 -0.54
C ASN A 78 3.05 21.16 -0.46
N GLY A 79 2.15 20.46 0.24
CA GLY A 79 0.73 20.83 0.30
C GLY A 79 -0.11 20.43 -0.92
N ALA A 80 0.44 19.72 -1.89
CA ALA A 80 -0.31 19.25 -3.06
C ALA A 80 -1.40 18.19 -2.74
N GLY A 81 -1.44 17.64 -1.52
CA GLY A 81 -2.42 16.63 -1.11
C GLY A 81 -1.89 15.19 -1.06
N LYS A 82 -0.58 14.96 -1.35
CA LYS A 82 0.02 13.62 -1.43
C LYS A 82 -0.22 12.78 -0.16
N THR A 83 0.10 13.32 1.01
CA THR A 83 -0.09 12.64 2.30
C THR A 83 -1.57 12.40 2.59
N THR A 84 -2.44 13.38 2.32
CA THR A 84 -3.88 13.24 2.50
C THR A 84 -4.46 12.14 1.61
N MET A 85 -4.01 12.04 0.36
CA MET A 85 -4.39 10.95 -0.53
C MET A 85 -3.99 9.58 0.04
N MET A 86 -2.75 9.43 0.52
CA MET A 86 -2.30 8.20 1.18
C MET A 86 -3.10 7.90 2.45
N ASP A 87 -3.46 8.92 3.23
CA ASP A 87 -4.26 8.81 4.44
C ASP A 87 -5.71 8.35 4.11
N VAL A 88 -6.26 8.75 2.95
CA VAL A 88 -7.55 8.23 2.44
C VAL A 88 -7.43 6.75 2.08
N ILE A 89 -6.42 6.36 1.33
CA ILE A 89 -6.21 4.97 0.90
C ILE A 89 -6.05 4.04 2.10
N THR A 90 -5.40 4.50 3.16
CA THR A 90 -5.18 3.70 4.39
C THR A 90 -6.30 3.79 5.42
N GLY A 91 -7.35 4.58 5.15
CA GLY A 91 -8.51 4.74 6.04
C GLY A 91 -8.27 5.66 7.23
N LYS A 92 -7.09 6.27 7.35
CA LYS A 92 -6.76 7.23 8.41
C LYS A 92 -7.55 8.54 8.26
N THR A 93 -7.86 8.93 7.03
CA THR A 93 -8.73 10.07 6.71
C THR A 93 -9.93 9.57 5.91
N ARG A 94 -11.15 9.92 6.35
CA ARG A 94 -12.37 9.65 5.59
C ARG A 94 -12.61 10.78 4.60
N PRO A 95 -12.88 10.48 3.31
CA PRO A 95 -13.25 11.51 2.36
C PRO A 95 -14.63 12.09 2.67
N ASP A 96 -14.84 13.37 2.36
CA ASP A 96 -16.14 14.04 2.45
C ASP A 96 -17.09 13.51 1.36
N SER A 97 -16.55 13.18 0.19
CA SER A 97 -17.26 12.56 -0.94
C SER A 97 -16.29 11.82 -1.86
N GLY A 98 -16.84 11.04 -2.79
CA GLY A 98 -16.10 10.19 -3.71
C GLY A 98 -16.04 8.74 -3.26
N THR A 99 -15.38 7.91 -4.05
CA THR A 99 -15.25 6.47 -3.79
C THR A 99 -13.78 6.02 -3.88
N ALA A 100 -13.40 5.05 -3.06
CA ALA A 100 -12.06 4.47 -3.06
C ALA A 100 -12.18 2.95 -2.98
N TYR A 101 -11.69 2.26 -4.01
CA TYR A 101 -11.74 0.80 -4.07
C TYR A 101 -10.35 0.19 -4.17
N PHE A 102 -10.16 -0.91 -3.46
CA PHE A 102 -9.00 -1.79 -3.59
C PHE A 102 -9.43 -3.07 -4.32
N GLY A 103 -8.85 -3.28 -5.51
CA GLY A 103 -9.40 -4.20 -6.49
C GLY A 103 -10.81 -3.79 -6.93
N ASP A 104 -11.59 -4.77 -7.40
CA ASP A 104 -12.92 -4.51 -7.94
C ASP A 104 -14.02 -4.44 -6.86
N THR A 105 -13.75 -4.84 -5.61
CA THR A 105 -14.81 -5.13 -4.63
C THR A 105 -14.64 -4.51 -3.24
N LEU A 106 -13.43 -4.12 -2.82
CA LEU A 106 -13.20 -3.65 -1.46
C LEU A 106 -13.33 -2.12 -1.37
N ASP A 107 -14.44 -1.64 -0.83
CA ASP A 107 -14.70 -0.21 -0.59
C ASP A 107 -13.92 0.27 0.64
N LEU A 108 -12.79 0.94 0.41
CA LEU A 108 -11.90 1.45 1.46
C LEU A 108 -12.56 2.52 2.32
N THR A 109 -13.57 3.23 1.79
CA THR A 109 -14.27 4.28 2.54
C THR A 109 -15.08 3.73 3.70
N ARG A 110 -15.36 2.42 3.71
CA ARG A 110 -16.15 1.73 4.73
C ARG A 110 -15.32 0.85 5.66
N MET A 111 -14.04 0.64 5.35
CA MET A 111 -13.13 -0.22 6.11
C MET A 111 -12.38 0.58 7.18
N SER A 112 -11.99 -0.06 8.26
CA SER A 112 -11.05 0.47 9.24
C SER A 112 -9.60 0.36 8.74
N GLU A 113 -8.67 1.13 9.31
CA GLU A 113 -7.23 1.04 9.00
C GLU A 113 -6.69 -0.40 9.13
N VAL A 114 -7.15 -1.12 10.16
CA VAL A 114 -6.74 -2.52 10.41
C VAL A 114 -7.25 -3.45 9.31
N GLU A 115 -8.51 -3.32 8.89
CA GLU A 115 -9.09 -4.12 7.81
C GLU A 115 -8.40 -3.84 6.48
N ILE A 116 -8.09 -2.57 6.21
CA ILE A 116 -7.34 -2.15 5.01
C ILE A 116 -5.94 -2.77 5.00
N ALA A 117 -5.20 -2.68 6.09
CA ALA A 117 -3.88 -3.31 6.21
C ALA A 117 -3.96 -4.84 6.04
N GLN A 118 -4.98 -5.49 6.63
CA GLN A 118 -5.19 -6.94 6.50
C GLN A 118 -5.63 -7.36 5.09
N SER A 119 -6.25 -6.46 4.32
CA SER A 119 -6.64 -6.74 2.93
C SER A 119 -5.45 -6.80 1.98
N GLY A 120 -4.28 -6.30 2.37
CA GLY A 120 -3.06 -6.36 1.58
C GLY A 120 -2.52 -4.99 1.12
N ILE A 121 -2.92 -3.89 1.77
CA ILE A 121 -2.30 -2.58 1.58
C ILE A 121 -1.27 -2.35 2.68
N GLY A 122 0.02 -2.29 2.31
CA GLY A 122 1.11 -1.95 3.22
C GLY A 122 1.53 -0.49 3.04
N ARG A 123 1.74 0.24 4.14
CA ARG A 123 2.25 1.62 4.10
C ARG A 123 3.53 1.77 4.90
N LYS A 124 4.56 2.31 4.25
CA LYS A 124 5.79 2.80 4.87
C LYS A 124 5.63 4.30 5.14
N PHE A 125 5.86 4.69 6.39
CA PHE A 125 5.86 6.10 6.79
C PHE A 125 7.25 6.72 6.59
N GLN A 126 7.32 8.06 6.59
CA GLN A 126 8.58 8.81 6.44
C GLN A 126 9.62 8.44 7.52
N LYS A 127 9.18 8.26 8.77
CA LYS A 127 10.08 7.82 9.86
C LYS A 127 10.03 6.32 10.01
N PRO A 128 11.20 5.63 10.06
CA PRO A 128 11.22 4.18 10.28
C PRO A 128 10.55 3.79 11.59
N THR A 129 9.67 2.78 11.52
CA THR A 129 8.88 2.26 12.66
C THR A 129 9.38 0.89 13.12
N VAL A 130 10.71 0.72 13.19
CA VAL A 130 11.34 -0.53 13.65
C VAL A 130 11.35 -0.62 15.18
N PHE A 131 11.28 -1.82 15.72
CA PHE A 131 11.42 -2.10 17.15
C PHE A 131 12.92 -2.14 17.51
N GLU A 132 13.46 -1.00 17.96
CA GLU A 132 14.90 -0.79 18.17
C GLU A 132 15.53 -1.72 19.21
N ALA A 133 14.76 -2.17 20.21
CA ALA A 133 15.19 -3.11 21.24
C ALA A 133 15.32 -4.55 20.74
N LEU A 134 14.69 -4.88 19.62
CA LEU A 134 14.72 -6.19 19.00
C LEU A 134 15.80 -6.25 17.92
N ASN A 135 16.30 -7.46 17.64
CA ASN A 135 17.20 -7.63 16.49
C ASN A 135 16.42 -7.65 15.16
N VAL A 136 17.15 -7.66 14.05
CA VAL A 136 16.56 -7.63 12.68
C VAL A 136 15.62 -8.82 12.46
N PHE A 137 16.05 -10.04 12.85
CA PHE A 137 15.24 -11.24 12.71
C PHE A 137 13.94 -11.16 13.51
N GLU A 138 14.01 -10.73 14.77
CA GLU A 138 12.83 -10.58 15.63
C GLU A 138 11.83 -9.52 15.12
N ASN A 139 12.31 -8.44 14.51
CA ASN A 139 11.44 -7.46 13.84
C ASN A 139 10.66 -8.09 12.69
N LEU A 140 11.32 -8.88 11.83
CA LEU A 140 10.67 -9.59 10.72
C LEU A 140 9.71 -10.68 11.23
N GLU A 141 10.08 -11.41 12.29
CA GLU A 141 9.23 -12.42 12.92
C GLU A 141 7.93 -11.82 13.45
N LEU A 142 8.00 -10.67 14.15
CA LEU A 142 6.82 -9.96 14.65
C LEU A 142 5.91 -9.44 13.53
N ALA A 143 6.48 -9.09 12.38
CA ALA A 143 5.75 -8.59 11.23
C ALA A 143 5.05 -9.68 10.42
N GLN A 144 5.33 -10.97 10.69
CA GLN A 144 4.70 -12.07 9.95
C GLN A 144 3.17 -12.05 10.04
N LYS A 145 2.53 -12.37 8.92
CA LYS A 145 1.08 -12.62 8.83
C LYS A 145 0.75 -13.97 9.49
N THR A 146 0.61 -13.99 10.80
CA THR A 146 0.28 -15.19 11.58
C THR A 146 -1.07 -15.03 12.28
N ASP A 147 -1.73 -16.16 12.57
CA ASP A 147 -2.90 -16.15 13.46
C ASP A 147 -2.45 -15.74 14.87
N LYS A 148 -2.71 -14.49 15.25
CA LYS A 148 -2.34 -13.87 16.53
C LYS A 148 -3.29 -14.28 17.67
N SER A 149 -3.97 -15.45 17.55
CA SER A 149 -4.75 -15.96 18.67
C SER A 149 -3.83 -16.28 19.85
N VAL A 150 -4.29 -16.02 21.08
CA VAL A 150 -3.53 -16.24 22.33
C VAL A 150 -3.02 -17.69 22.42
N TRP A 151 -3.78 -18.66 21.91
CA TRP A 151 -3.43 -20.07 21.89
C TRP A 151 -2.36 -20.43 20.85
N ALA A 152 -2.34 -19.74 19.68
CA ALA A 152 -1.30 -19.92 18.69
C ALA A 152 0.03 -19.33 19.19
N SER A 153 -0.01 -18.16 19.83
CA SER A 153 1.18 -17.49 20.38
C SER A 153 1.86 -18.28 21.51
N LEU A 154 1.09 -18.98 22.36
CA LEU A 154 1.62 -19.80 23.46
C LEU A 154 2.31 -21.10 23.00
N LYS A 155 2.08 -21.55 21.76
CA LYS A 155 2.68 -22.76 21.17
C LYS A 155 3.58 -22.48 19.96
N ALA A 156 3.86 -21.21 19.66
CA ALA A 156 4.58 -20.81 18.48
C ALA A 156 6.07 -21.21 18.57
N LYS A 157 6.39 -22.40 18.04
CA LYS A 157 7.70 -22.63 17.41
C LYS A 157 7.56 -22.25 15.96
N LEU A 158 8.45 -21.37 15.46
CA LEU A 158 8.55 -21.08 14.03
C LEU A 158 8.57 -22.37 13.22
N LYS A 159 7.62 -22.53 12.32
CA LYS A 159 7.64 -23.61 11.32
C LYS A 159 8.79 -23.35 10.36
N GLY A 160 9.34 -24.38 9.72
CA GLY A 160 10.42 -24.25 8.74
C GLY A 160 10.10 -23.21 7.67
N GLU A 161 8.91 -23.25 7.07
CA GLU A 161 8.42 -22.31 6.07
C GLU A 161 8.43 -20.83 6.52
N GLN A 162 8.15 -20.56 7.79
CA GLN A 162 8.17 -19.20 8.35
C GLN A 162 9.61 -18.67 8.45
N LYS A 163 10.53 -19.56 8.77
CA LYS A 163 11.96 -19.23 8.85
C LYS A 163 12.54 -18.99 7.46
N ASP A 164 12.19 -19.83 6.51
CA ASP A 164 12.60 -19.72 5.11
C ASP A 164 12.09 -18.38 4.51
N ARG A 165 10.86 -17.96 4.87
CA ARG A 165 10.32 -16.67 4.44
C ARG A 165 11.09 -15.49 5.03
N ILE A 166 11.50 -15.55 6.32
CA ILE A 166 12.36 -14.51 6.90
C ILE A 166 13.71 -14.46 6.17
N ASP A 167 14.29 -15.62 5.88
CA ASP A 167 15.58 -15.69 5.18
C ASP A 167 15.50 -15.14 3.75
N GLU A 168 14.42 -15.41 3.03
CA GLU A 168 14.13 -14.81 1.71
C GLU A 168 14.02 -13.28 1.81
N VAL A 169 13.28 -12.77 2.78
CA VAL A 169 13.11 -11.33 2.97
C VAL A 169 14.44 -10.68 3.38
N LEU A 170 15.22 -11.29 4.29
CA LEU A 170 16.54 -10.80 4.66
C LEU A 170 17.46 -10.66 3.45
N ALA A 171 17.47 -11.66 2.56
CA ALA A 171 18.23 -11.61 1.31
C ALA A 171 17.72 -10.48 0.38
N THR A 172 16.40 -10.33 0.27
CA THR A 172 15.77 -9.28 -0.56
C THR A 172 16.18 -7.88 -0.12
N ILE A 173 16.23 -7.62 1.20
CA ILE A 173 16.59 -6.30 1.76
C ILE A 173 18.08 -6.17 2.11
N ARG A 174 18.92 -7.15 1.75
CA ARG A 174 20.38 -7.20 2.00
C ARG A 174 20.79 -7.00 3.46
N LEU A 175 20.04 -7.61 4.39
CA LEU A 175 20.34 -7.56 5.84
C LEU A 175 20.71 -8.91 6.46
N GLU A 176 21.10 -9.92 5.67
CA GLU A 176 21.46 -11.26 6.16
C GLU A 176 22.58 -11.23 7.20
N THR A 177 23.62 -10.42 6.94
CA THR A 177 24.78 -10.28 7.84
C THR A 177 24.43 -9.54 9.14
N SER A 178 23.33 -8.79 9.14
CA SER A 178 22.82 -8.03 10.30
C SER A 178 21.70 -8.75 11.04
N ARG A 179 21.39 -10.00 10.69
CA ARG A 179 20.27 -10.80 11.20
C ARG A 179 20.06 -10.70 12.72
N HIS A 180 21.13 -10.81 13.49
CA HIS A 180 21.11 -10.81 14.95
C HIS A 180 21.54 -9.48 15.57
N ARG A 181 21.75 -8.45 14.73
CA ARG A 181 22.11 -7.11 15.20
C ARG A 181 20.88 -6.40 15.72
N PRO A 182 20.94 -5.75 16.91
CA PRO A 182 19.85 -4.89 17.39
C PRO A 182 19.49 -3.83 16.36
N ALA A 183 18.18 -3.66 16.07
CA ALA A 183 17.71 -2.73 15.04
C ALA A 183 18.07 -1.26 15.39
N GLY A 184 18.19 -0.93 16.69
CA GLY A 184 18.64 0.38 17.13
C GLY A 184 20.05 0.75 16.68
N LEU A 185 20.93 -0.24 16.38
CA LEU A 185 22.31 -0.05 15.92
C LEU A 185 22.46 -0.02 14.39
N LEU A 186 21.39 -0.15 13.65
CA LEU A 186 21.39 -0.04 12.19
C LEU A 186 21.56 1.41 11.74
N SER A 187 22.16 1.62 10.57
CA SER A 187 22.14 2.94 9.90
C SER A 187 20.71 3.36 9.57
N HIS A 188 20.52 4.64 9.21
CA HIS A 188 19.21 5.14 8.79
C HIS A 188 18.68 4.33 7.60
N GLY A 189 19.45 4.16 6.53
CA GLY A 189 19.08 3.38 5.36
C GLY A 189 18.78 1.91 5.69
N GLN A 190 19.61 1.27 6.56
CA GLN A 190 19.34 -0.10 7.01
C GLN A 190 18.02 -0.23 7.78
N LYS A 191 17.64 0.78 8.60
CA LYS A 191 16.32 0.81 9.26
C LYS A 191 15.20 0.94 8.24
N GLN A 192 15.37 1.74 7.19
CA GLN A 192 14.42 1.85 6.08
C GLN A 192 14.23 0.50 5.37
N PHE A 193 15.33 -0.21 5.08
CA PHE A 193 15.27 -1.55 4.47
C PHE A 193 14.59 -2.56 5.37
N LEU A 194 14.87 -2.52 6.68
CA LEU A 194 14.18 -3.39 7.64
C LEU A 194 12.67 -3.13 7.67
N GLU A 195 12.25 -1.87 7.63
CA GLU A 195 10.82 -1.50 7.57
C GLU A 195 10.15 -2.03 6.30
N ILE A 196 10.81 -1.90 5.13
CA ILE A 196 10.32 -2.51 3.88
C ILE A 196 10.22 -4.03 4.04
N GLY A 197 11.23 -4.68 4.64
CA GLY A 197 11.19 -6.10 4.94
C GLY A 197 10.02 -6.50 5.82
N MET A 198 9.72 -5.72 6.88
CA MET A 198 8.56 -5.95 7.75
C MET A 198 7.24 -5.85 6.98
N LEU A 199 7.12 -4.95 6.02
CA LEU A 199 5.95 -4.87 5.13
C LEU A 199 5.87 -6.10 4.23
N LEU A 200 6.98 -6.54 3.64
CA LEU A 200 7.03 -7.73 2.78
C LEU A 200 6.67 -9.04 3.52
N MET A 201 6.92 -9.10 4.84
CA MET A 201 6.47 -10.23 5.67
C MET A 201 4.94 -10.37 5.76
N GLN A 202 4.19 -9.31 5.45
CA GLN A 202 2.72 -9.32 5.41
C GLN A 202 2.14 -9.69 4.05
N ASP A 203 3.01 -9.93 3.05
CA ASP A 203 2.64 -10.27 1.67
C ASP A 203 1.63 -9.26 1.06
N PRO A 204 1.97 -7.95 1.02
CA PRO A 204 1.08 -6.92 0.54
C PRO A 204 0.91 -7.02 -0.98
N GLN A 205 -0.27 -6.64 -1.48
CA GLN A 205 -0.52 -6.54 -2.92
C GLN A 205 -0.28 -5.13 -3.44
N LEU A 206 -0.45 -4.13 -2.56
CA LEU A 206 -0.13 -2.73 -2.82
C LEU A 206 0.77 -2.18 -1.71
N LEU A 207 1.91 -1.63 -2.09
CA LEU A 207 2.84 -0.93 -1.21
C LEU A 207 2.75 0.58 -1.43
N LEU A 208 2.48 1.32 -0.35
CA LEU A 208 2.49 2.77 -0.31
C LEU A 208 3.77 3.23 0.38
N LEU A 209 4.63 3.94 -0.33
CA LEU A 209 5.97 4.31 0.11
C LEU A 209 6.09 5.84 0.10
N ASP A 210 6.26 6.44 1.27
CA ASP A 210 6.32 7.90 1.46
C ASP A 210 7.78 8.32 1.67
N GLU A 211 8.36 9.02 0.68
CA GLU A 211 9.75 9.48 0.63
C GLU A 211 10.76 8.39 1.05
N PRO A 212 10.74 7.22 0.38
CA PRO A 212 11.50 6.06 0.84
C PRO A 212 13.01 6.23 0.81
N VAL A 213 13.56 7.17 0.01
CA VAL A 213 15.00 7.40 -0.12
C VAL A 213 15.50 8.63 0.66
N ALA A 214 14.62 9.30 1.41
CA ALA A 214 15.01 10.48 2.19
C ALA A 214 16.13 10.15 3.18
N GLY A 215 17.26 10.89 3.09
CA GLY A 215 18.42 10.73 3.97
C GLY A 215 19.28 9.49 3.70
N MET A 216 19.08 8.82 2.58
CA MET A 216 19.95 7.73 2.09
C MET A 216 21.18 8.25 1.37
N THR A 217 22.23 7.46 1.37
CA THR A 217 23.40 7.65 0.50
C THR A 217 23.07 7.26 -0.94
N ASP A 218 23.88 7.70 -1.91
CA ASP A 218 23.69 7.36 -3.33
C ASP A 218 23.64 5.84 -3.55
N ALA A 219 24.51 5.07 -2.88
CA ALA A 219 24.52 3.61 -2.97
C ALA A 219 23.27 2.95 -2.38
N GLU A 220 22.70 3.50 -1.28
CA GLU A 220 21.45 3.03 -0.69
C GLU A 220 20.27 3.39 -1.60
N THR A 221 20.27 4.57 -2.22
CA THR A 221 19.27 5.01 -3.20
C THR A 221 19.27 4.11 -4.44
N GLU A 222 20.45 3.81 -5.00
CA GLU A 222 20.59 2.89 -6.14
C GLU A 222 20.04 1.49 -5.81
N PHE A 223 20.42 0.95 -4.65
CA PHE A 223 19.89 -0.32 -4.21
C PHE A 223 18.35 -0.28 -4.00
N THR A 224 17.82 0.82 -3.46
CA THR A 224 16.37 1.00 -3.31
C THR A 224 15.66 0.98 -4.66
N ALA A 225 16.25 1.59 -5.69
CA ALA A 225 15.70 1.56 -7.05
C ALA A 225 15.69 0.12 -7.63
N GLU A 226 16.77 -0.64 -7.47
CA GLU A 226 16.81 -2.05 -7.86
C GLU A 226 15.77 -2.89 -7.13
N LEU A 227 15.65 -2.69 -5.81
CA LEU A 227 14.67 -3.36 -4.96
C LEU A 227 13.25 -3.10 -5.45
N PHE A 228 12.86 -1.84 -5.67
CA PHE A 228 11.50 -1.49 -6.10
C PHE A 228 11.16 -2.06 -7.48
N LYS A 229 12.09 -2.00 -8.44
CA LYS A 229 11.93 -2.65 -9.74
C LYS A 229 11.73 -4.17 -9.63
N SER A 230 12.42 -4.80 -8.68
CA SER A 230 12.27 -6.24 -8.44
C SER A 230 10.92 -6.58 -7.78
N LEU A 231 10.43 -5.71 -6.90
CA LEU A 231 9.15 -5.85 -6.20
C LEU A 231 7.96 -5.56 -7.11
N ALA A 232 8.04 -4.59 -8.02
CA ALA A 232 6.98 -4.20 -8.94
C ALA A 232 6.46 -5.36 -9.81
N ARG A 233 7.23 -6.43 -10.02
CA ARG A 233 6.79 -7.63 -10.72
C ARG A 233 5.85 -8.52 -9.90
N LYS A 234 5.86 -8.38 -8.58
CA LYS A 234 5.07 -9.21 -7.64
C LYS A 234 4.02 -8.39 -6.88
N HIS A 235 4.27 -7.11 -6.71
CA HIS A 235 3.47 -6.16 -5.95
C HIS A 235 3.18 -4.94 -6.81
N SER A 236 2.08 -4.23 -6.55
CA SER A 236 1.89 -2.87 -7.07
C SER A 236 2.53 -1.89 -6.11
N LEU A 237 3.19 -0.86 -6.60
CA LEU A 237 3.88 0.14 -5.78
C LEU A 237 3.36 1.54 -6.09
N MET A 238 3.04 2.30 -5.06
CA MET A 238 2.81 3.74 -5.14
C MET A 238 3.88 4.45 -4.30
N VAL A 239 4.74 5.21 -4.95
CA VAL A 239 5.89 5.89 -4.36
C VAL A 239 5.67 7.39 -4.42
N VAL A 240 5.60 8.05 -3.26
CA VAL A 240 5.58 9.52 -3.16
C VAL A 240 7.03 9.97 -3.04
N GLU A 241 7.50 10.76 -4.00
CA GLU A 241 8.89 11.23 -4.04
C GLU A 241 9.02 12.63 -4.60
N HIS A 242 10.16 13.26 -4.34
CA HIS A 242 10.54 14.57 -4.86
C HIS A 242 11.92 14.55 -5.53
N ASP A 243 12.68 13.46 -5.40
CA ASP A 243 13.94 13.24 -6.12
C ASP A 243 13.63 12.76 -7.54
N MET A 244 13.78 13.67 -8.51
CA MET A 244 13.45 13.39 -9.91
C MET A 244 14.40 12.37 -10.54
N GLY A 245 15.66 12.28 -10.08
CA GLY A 245 16.62 11.27 -10.55
C GLY A 245 16.21 9.86 -10.13
N PHE A 246 15.74 9.72 -8.89
CA PHE A 246 15.18 8.46 -8.40
C PHE A 246 13.90 8.10 -9.13
N VAL A 247 12.96 9.06 -9.32
CA VAL A 247 11.71 8.86 -10.06
C VAL A 247 11.98 8.40 -11.49
N ASP A 248 12.93 9.03 -12.20
CA ASP A 248 13.32 8.64 -13.56
C ASP A 248 13.83 7.19 -13.63
N THR A 249 14.51 6.78 -12.56
CA THR A 249 15.06 5.43 -12.50
C THR A 249 14.00 4.35 -12.31
N ILE A 250 12.92 4.62 -11.54
CA ILE A 250 11.99 3.57 -11.11
C ILE A 250 10.61 3.61 -11.76
N ALA A 251 10.11 4.78 -12.19
CA ALA A 251 8.70 4.95 -12.51
C ALA A 251 8.29 4.30 -13.83
N ASP A 252 7.23 3.49 -13.80
CA ASP A 252 6.50 3.11 -15.02
C ASP A 252 5.59 4.26 -15.45
N HIS A 253 4.90 4.88 -14.47
CA HIS A 253 4.05 6.06 -14.64
C HIS A 253 4.29 7.07 -13.54
N VAL A 254 4.11 8.34 -13.89
CA VAL A 254 4.20 9.47 -12.97
C VAL A 254 2.87 10.21 -12.95
N THR A 255 2.38 10.51 -11.75
CA THR A 255 1.21 11.39 -11.52
C THR A 255 1.67 12.63 -10.77
N VAL A 256 1.37 13.80 -11.30
CA VAL A 256 1.62 15.09 -10.67
C VAL A 256 0.39 15.54 -9.92
N LEU A 257 0.53 15.73 -8.61
CA LEU A 257 -0.51 16.35 -7.77
C LEU A 257 -0.24 17.84 -7.59
N HIS A 258 -1.28 18.64 -7.72
CA HIS A 258 -1.26 20.08 -7.44
C HIS A 258 -2.61 20.50 -6.84
N GLN A 259 -2.59 21.24 -5.73
CA GLN A 259 -3.78 21.77 -5.04
C GLN A 259 -4.90 20.71 -4.84
N GLY A 260 -4.52 19.49 -4.47
CA GLY A 260 -5.44 18.40 -4.20
C GLY A 260 -6.06 17.74 -5.42
N GLN A 261 -5.52 17.97 -6.60
CA GLN A 261 -5.98 17.41 -7.88
C GLN A 261 -4.84 16.74 -8.65
N VAL A 262 -5.19 15.84 -9.57
CA VAL A 262 -4.24 15.33 -10.56
C VAL A 262 -4.08 16.41 -11.64
N LEU A 263 -2.86 16.90 -11.79
CA LEU A 263 -2.51 17.93 -12.79
C LEU A 263 -2.12 17.30 -14.12
N ALA A 264 -1.31 16.25 -14.09
CA ALA A 264 -0.83 15.53 -15.26
C ALA A 264 -0.47 14.08 -14.90
N GLU A 265 -0.56 13.17 -15.86
CA GLU A 265 -0.18 11.78 -15.76
C GLU A 265 0.50 11.30 -17.05
N GLY A 266 1.43 10.35 -16.93
CA GLY A 266 2.09 9.73 -18.07
C GLY A 266 3.51 9.24 -17.74
N SER A 267 4.34 9.07 -18.79
CA SER A 267 5.76 8.85 -18.59
C SER A 267 6.41 10.09 -17.96
N LEU A 268 7.56 9.93 -17.31
CA LEU A 268 8.29 11.08 -16.75
C LEU A 268 8.55 12.15 -17.83
N GLU A 269 8.95 11.73 -19.02
CA GLU A 269 9.18 12.64 -20.17
C GLU A 269 7.92 13.43 -20.54
N THR A 270 6.75 12.76 -20.60
CA THR A 270 5.47 13.41 -20.89
C THR A 270 5.13 14.47 -19.85
N VAL A 271 5.30 14.12 -18.58
CA VAL A 271 4.97 15.01 -17.45
C VAL A 271 5.92 16.19 -17.35
N GLN A 272 7.22 15.99 -17.60
CA GLN A 272 8.22 17.07 -17.58
C GLN A 272 8.04 18.09 -18.71
N ASN A 273 7.41 17.68 -19.82
CA ASN A 273 7.12 18.56 -20.96
C ASN A 273 5.72 19.19 -20.90
N ASP A 274 4.89 18.88 -19.91
CA ASP A 274 3.58 19.51 -19.73
C ASP A 274 3.75 20.96 -19.22
N GLU A 275 3.26 21.92 -19.97
CA GLU A 275 3.39 23.35 -19.65
C GLU A 275 2.81 23.69 -18.27
N ARG A 276 1.73 23.04 -17.86
CA ARG A 276 1.09 23.23 -16.54
C ARG A 276 2.00 22.75 -15.40
N VAL A 277 2.71 21.65 -15.63
CA VAL A 277 3.68 21.11 -14.65
C VAL A 277 4.89 22.05 -14.56
N ILE A 278 5.41 22.51 -15.69
CA ILE A 278 6.52 23.46 -15.73
C ILE A 278 6.15 24.75 -14.97
N GLU A 279 4.96 25.28 -15.17
CA GLU A 279 4.48 26.48 -14.49
C GLU A 279 4.42 26.29 -12.97
N VAL A 280 3.91 25.16 -12.49
CA VAL A 280 3.80 24.82 -11.07
C VAL A 280 5.17 24.70 -10.40
N TYR A 281 6.14 24.07 -11.07
CA TYR A 281 7.48 23.84 -10.51
C TYR A 281 8.42 25.05 -10.64
N LEU A 282 8.26 25.86 -11.68
CA LEU A 282 9.09 27.06 -11.91
C LEU A 282 8.49 28.33 -11.31
N GLY A 283 7.24 28.29 -10.81
CA GLY A 283 6.59 29.41 -10.15
C GLY A 283 6.33 30.61 -11.06
N ARG A 284 6.02 30.35 -12.34
CA ARG A 284 5.73 31.39 -13.35
C ARG A 284 4.23 31.50 -13.57
#